data_db00d00c99510128f1ce5a5024b28493
#
_entry.id   db00d00c99510128f1ce5a5024b28493
#
_cell.length_a   1.000
_cell.length_b   1.000
_cell.length_c   1.000
_cell.angle_alpha   90.00
_cell.angle_beta   90.00
_cell.angle_gamma   90.00
#
_symmetry.space_group_name_H-M   'P 1'
#
loop_
_entity.id
_entity.type
_entity.pdbx_description
1 polymer ?
#
loop_
_entity_poly.entity_id
_entity_poly.type
_entity_poly.pdbx_seq_one_letter_code
_entity_poly.pdbx_strand_id
1 'polypeptide(L)'
;LHPNFAENSLIYLSFSETKLGTPSLNTLKIIRGRYEDGSLHDIITIFSAKPFRKAAAHYGARMLFLNDGTLLITSGDAFNPREKAQTLDNHFGKVIRVNDDGSVPDTNPFLGQKDALPEIWSYGHRNMQGLALGHGGKVIFEHEHGPKGGDELNILKSGLNYGWPAITYGIDYSGAMISPFTERAGMEQPIKYWVPSIAPSSMVFYDKDMFPTWKGNLFLSALVPGDVRRLSISDGKVIGEEILFEDLGRVRHITVDLDGSLLLATDG
;
A
#
# COMPACT_ATOMS: atom_id res chain seq x y z
N LEU A 1 5.09 -14.18 -0.65
CA LEU A 1 6.20 -15.03 -1.06
C LEU A 1 7.28 -14.22 -1.78
N HIS A 2 8.52 -14.64 -1.72
CA HIS A 2 9.60 -14.12 -2.56
C HIS A 2 9.32 -14.45 -4.05
N PRO A 3 9.68 -13.59 -5.03
CA PRO A 3 9.49 -13.90 -6.45
C PRO A 3 10.11 -15.26 -6.88
N ASN A 4 11.26 -15.62 -6.30
CA ASN A 4 11.94 -16.91 -6.56
C ASN A 4 11.64 -17.93 -5.45
N PHE A 5 10.40 -17.96 -4.93
CA PHE A 5 10.02 -18.84 -3.82
C PHE A 5 10.32 -20.33 -4.10
N ALA A 6 10.11 -20.77 -5.33
CA ALA A 6 10.41 -22.15 -5.74
C ALA A 6 11.87 -22.56 -5.51
N GLU A 7 12.80 -21.60 -5.51
CA GLU A 7 14.24 -21.82 -5.36
C GLU A 7 14.71 -21.60 -3.92
N ASN A 8 14.15 -20.59 -3.24
CA ASN A 8 14.67 -20.12 -1.95
C ASN A 8 13.72 -20.33 -0.76
N SER A 9 12.46 -20.70 -1.01
CA SER A 9 11.42 -20.93 0.00
C SER A 9 11.21 -19.75 0.97
N LEU A 10 11.52 -18.51 0.56
CA LEU A 10 11.42 -17.33 1.43
C LEU A 10 9.98 -16.81 1.51
N ILE A 11 9.51 -16.61 2.74
CA ILE A 11 8.21 -16.01 3.08
C ILE A 11 8.44 -14.73 3.87
N TYR A 12 7.62 -13.72 3.57
CA TYR A 12 7.59 -12.44 4.28
C TYR A 12 6.26 -12.30 5.02
N LEU A 13 6.33 -11.94 6.29
CA LEU A 13 5.17 -11.72 7.13
C LEU A 13 5.17 -10.29 7.69
N SER A 14 4.03 -9.62 7.57
CA SER A 14 3.76 -8.32 8.18
C SER A 14 2.81 -8.48 9.37
N PHE A 15 3.12 -7.85 10.49
CA PHE A 15 2.28 -7.86 11.68
C PHE A 15 2.53 -6.64 12.57
N SER A 16 1.61 -6.42 13.52
CA SER A 16 1.83 -5.43 14.56
C SER A 16 2.60 -6.06 15.73
N GLU A 17 3.75 -5.46 16.08
CA GLU A 17 4.55 -5.85 17.23
C GLU A 17 4.30 -4.93 18.41
N THR A 18 4.03 -5.48 19.58
CA THR A 18 3.93 -4.72 20.83
C THR A 18 5.33 -4.46 21.39
N LYS A 19 5.58 -3.22 21.86
CA LYS A 19 6.86 -2.86 22.48
C LYS A 19 7.05 -3.62 23.80
N LEU A 20 8.17 -4.32 23.91
CA LEU A 20 8.53 -5.04 25.14
C LEU A 20 8.55 -4.08 26.34
N GLY A 21 7.88 -4.46 27.43
CA GLY A 21 7.76 -3.66 28.65
C GLY A 21 6.82 -2.43 28.55
N THR A 22 6.20 -2.20 27.39
CA THR A 22 5.23 -1.09 27.21
C THR A 22 4.09 -1.52 26.30
N PRO A 23 3.13 -2.36 26.80
CA PRO A 23 2.08 -2.97 25.98
C PRO A 23 1.15 -1.98 25.25
N SER A 24 1.10 -0.72 25.70
CA SER A 24 0.33 0.34 25.04
C SER A 24 1.01 0.88 23.77
N LEU A 25 2.24 0.49 23.49
CA LEU A 25 2.98 0.91 22.30
C LEU A 25 3.17 -0.27 21.34
N ASN A 26 2.97 0.02 20.05
CA ASN A 26 3.08 -0.98 18.98
C ASN A 26 3.73 -0.40 17.74
N THR A 27 4.10 -1.25 16.81
CA THR A 27 4.66 -0.83 15.51
C THR A 27 4.36 -1.86 14.42
N LEU A 28 4.48 -1.46 13.16
CA LEU A 28 4.52 -2.38 12.03
C LEU A 28 5.89 -3.06 12.00
N LYS A 29 5.90 -4.38 11.89
CA LYS A 29 7.11 -5.18 11.71
C LYS A 29 6.97 -6.11 10.51
N ILE A 30 8.04 -6.26 9.76
CA ILE A 30 8.18 -7.22 8.66
C ILE A 30 9.33 -8.16 9.00
N ILE A 31 9.05 -9.44 8.92
CA ILE A 31 10.08 -10.49 9.02
C ILE A 31 10.13 -11.29 7.72
N ARG A 32 11.27 -11.91 7.47
CA ARG A 32 11.49 -12.92 6.43
C ARG A 32 11.99 -14.21 7.10
N GLY A 33 11.50 -15.34 6.64
CA GLY A 33 11.98 -16.65 7.05
C GLY A 33 11.92 -17.64 5.89
N ARG A 34 12.72 -18.70 5.97
CA ARG A 34 12.69 -19.83 5.03
C ARG A 34 11.61 -20.82 5.49
N TYR A 35 10.66 -21.11 4.59
CA TYR A 35 9.61 -22.08 4.85
C TYR A 35 10.10 -23.51 4.55
N GLU A 36 10.03 -24.37 5.53
CA GLU A 36 10.40 -25.78 5.44
C GLU A 36 9.56 -26.60 6.42
N ASP A 37 8.99 -27.71 5.98
CA ASP A 37 8.22 -28.67 6.79
C ASP A 37 7.14 -28.03 7.69
N GLY A 38 6.39 -27.04 7.15
CA GLY A 38 5.30 -26.39 7.88
C GLY A 38 5.76 -25.30 8.88
N SER A 39 7.04 -24.97 8.93
CA SER A 39 7.64 -24.03 9.87
C SER A 39 8.49 -22.97 9.18
N LEU A 40 8.73 -21.83 9.85
CA LEU A 40 9.69 -20.83 9.40
C LEU A 40 11.01 -20.96 10.13
N HIS A 41 12.08 -21.02 9.38
CA HIS A 41 13.48 -21.08 9.82
C HIS A 41 14.23 -19.80 9.41
N ASP A 42 15.39 -19.57 10.03
CA ASP A 42 16.30 -18.46 9.69
C ASP A 42 15.58 -17.10 9.68
N ILE A 43 14.75 -16.87 10.69
CA ILE A 43 13.90 -15.67 10.76
C ILE A 43 14.76 -14.44 11.01
N ILE A 44 14.67 -13.45 10.13
CA ILE A 44 15.28 -12.13 10.29
C ILE A 44 14.23 -11.02 10.21
N THR A 45 14.50 -9.91 10.87
CA THR A 45 13.70 -8.69 10.74
C THR A 45 14.16 -7.90 9.53
N ILE A 46 13.25 -7.67 8.57
CA ILE A 46 13.50 -6.88 7.37
C ILE A 46 13.23 -5.40 7.61
N PHE A 47 12.16 -5.09 8.36
CA PHE A 47 11.75 -3.73 8.62
C PHE A 47 11.00 -3.63 9.96
N SER A 48 11.18 -2.52 10.65
CA SER A 48 10.40 -2.16 11.83
C SER A 48 10.14 -0.65 11.81
N ALA A 49 8.87 -0.26 11.74
CA ALA A 49 8.51 1.15 11.62
C ALA A 49 8.84 1.93 12.90
N LYS A 50 9.27 3.18 12.75
CA LYS A 50 9.66 4.09 13.83
C LYS A 50 8.92 5.43 13.70
N PRO A 51 8.60 6.04 14.86
CA PRO A 51 8.67 5.51 16.23
C PRO A 51 7.53 4.51 16.52
N PHE A 52 7.59 3.84 17.66
CA PHE A 52 6.44 3.14 18.23
C PHE A 52 5.27 4.09 18.46
N ARG A 53 4.03 3.60 18.33
CA ARG A 53 2.79 4.39 18.41
C ARG A 53 1.77 3.79 19.36
N LYS A 54 0.81 4.59 19.82
CA LYS A 54 -0.30 4.14 20.67
C LYS A 54 -1.49 3.63 19.85
N ALA A 55 -1.73 4.24 18.68
CA ALA A 55 -2.87 3.87 17.83
C ALA A 55 -2.73 2.44 17.28
N ALA A 56 -3.80 1.68 17.31
CA ALA A 56 -3.91 0.32 16.75
C ALA A 56 -4.62 0.35 15.38
N ALA A 57 -4.32 1.36 14.54
CA ALA A 57 -4.94 1.57 13.24
C ALA A 57 -3.93 2.09 12.22
N HIS A 58 -4.28 2.02 10.92
CA HIS A 58 -3.50 2.52 9.80
C HIS A 58 -2.07 1.97 9.76
N TYR A 59 -1.94 0.66 9.68
CA TYR A 59 -0.63 0.02 9.54
C TYR A 59 -0.12 0.02 8.09
N GLY A 60 -1.02 0.08 7.09
CA GLY A 60 -0.65 -0.21 5.72
C GLY A 60 -0.30 -1.69 5.57
N ALA A 61 1.00 -2.01 5.65
CA ALA A 61 1.56 -3.36 5.69
C ALA A 61 1.51 -4.12 4.36
N ARG A 62 1.21 -3.47 3.24
CA ARG A 62 1.29 -4.08 1.91
C ARG A 62 2.74 -4.17 1.48
N MET A 63 3.05 -5.26 0.79
CA MET A 63 4.38 -5.56 0.28
C MET A 63 4.32 -5.87 -1.21
N LEU A 64 5.28 -5.34 -1.97
CA LEU A 64 5.40 -5.57 -3.41
C LEU A 64 6.87 -5.64 -3.80
N PHE A 65 7.29 -6.76 -4.40
CA PHE A 65 8.61 -6.85 -5.01
C PHE A 65 8.63 -6.12 -6.35
N LEU A 66 9.67 -5.34 -6.56
CA LEU A 66 9.98 -4.72 -7.84
C LEU A 66 10.85 -5.64 -8.71
N ASN A 67 10.93 -5.33 -10.01
CA ASN A 67 11.70 -6.14 -10.97
C ASN A 67 13.22 -6.14 -10.69
N ASP A 68 13.71 -5.16 -9.92
CA ASP A 68 15.11 -5.07 -9.49
C ASP A 68 15.42 -5.88 -8.22
N GLY A 69 14.42 -6.63 -7.71
CA GLY A 69 14.54 -7.45 -6.51
C GLY A 69 14.35 -6.70 -5.20
N THR A 70 14.12 -5.39 -5.23
CA THR A 70 13.83 -4.62 -4.01
C THR A 70 12.37 -4.77 -3.60
N LEU A 71 12.08 -4.55 -2.31
CA LEU A 71 10.77 -4.70 -1.69
C LEU A 71 10.21 -3.32 -1.29
N LEU A 72 9.03 -2.98 -1.82
CA LEU A 72 8.22 -1.88 -1.29
C LEU A 72 7.35 -2.36 -0.15
N ILE A 73 7.26 -1.54 0.90
CA ILE A 73 6.44 -1.77 2.09
C ILE A 73 5.64 -0.50 2.36
N THR A 74 4.32 -0.61 2.52
CA THR A 74 3.50 0.54 2.93
C THR A 74 3.43 0.65 4.45
N SER A 75 3.53 1.87 4.97
CA SER A 75 3.39 2.19 6.39
C SER A 75 2.42 3.37 6.55
N GLY A 76 1.25 3.11 7.13
CA GLY A 76 0.21 4.13 7.31
C GLY A 76 0.57 5.20 8.35
N ASP A 77 -0.22 6.28 8.39
CA ASP A 77 0.01 7.49 9.18
C ASP A 77 -0.20 7.33 10.71
N ALA A 78 -0.58 6.13 11.17
CA ALA A 78 -0.91 5.83 12.57
C ALA A 78 -2.11 6.62 13.13
N PHE A 79 -2.98 7.15 12.28
CA PHE A 79 -4.24 7.84 12.57
C PHE A 79 -4.08 9.17 13.30
N ASN A 80 -3.55 9.18 14.54
CA ASN A 80 -3.47 10.40 15.36
C ASN A 80 -2.35 11.36 14.94
N PRO A 81 -1.10 10.90 14.68
CA PRO A 81 -0.01 11.80 14.28
C PRO A 81 0.02 12.06 12.76
N ARG A 82 -1.15 12.23 12.13
CA ARG A 82 -1.29 12.35 10.66
C ARG A 82 -0.35 13.39 10.03
N GLU A 83 -0.02 14.47 10.76
CA GLU A 83 0.90 15.51 10.29
C GLU A 83 2.32 14.98 10.05
N LYS A 84 2.68 13.87 10.71
CA LYS A 84 3.95 13.18 10.51
C LYS A 84 4.09 12.53 9.13
N ALA A 85 3.00 12.37 8.39
CA ALA A 85 3.05 11.93 7.01
C ALA A 85 3.87 12.88 6.12
N GLN A 86 3.93 14.17 6.46
CA GLN A 86 4.66 15.21 5.74
C GLN A 86 6.14 15.36 6.15
N THR A 87 6.63 14.70 7.19
CA THR A 87 8.03 14.78 7.63
C THR A 87 8.76 13.46 7.36
N LEU A 88 10.09 13.51 7.17
CA LEU A 88 10.89 12.36 6.74
C LEU A 88 11.65 11.67 7.90
N ASP A 89 11.50 12.16 9.13
CA ASP A 89 12.14 11.66 10.34
C ASP A 89 11.46 10.44 10.98
N ASN A 90 10.45 9.88 10.30
CA ASN A 90 9.60 8.80 10.80
C ASN A 90 9.00 7.99 9.64
N HIS A 91 8.38 6.83 9.97
CA HIS A 91 7.74 5.96 8.96
C HIS A 91 6.21 6.11 8.86
N PHE A 92 5.62 7.14 9.46
CA PHE A 92 4.15 7.33 9.37
C PHE A 92 3.76 7.94 8.01
N GLY A 93 2.85 7.26 7.29
CA GLY A 93 2.38 7.68 5.98
C GLY A 93 3.49 7.65 4.91
N LYS A 94 4.22 6.53 4.82
CA LYS A 94 5.36 6.34 3.93
C LYS A 94 5.24 5.07 3.11
N VAL A 95 5.81 5.11 1.92
CA VAL A 95 6.27 3.91 1.23
C VAL A 95 7.76 3.75 1.52
N ILE A 96 8.14 2.57 1.94
CA ILE A 96 9.50 2.18 2.31
C ILE A 96 10.05 1.30 1.19
N ARG A 97 11.32 1.45 0.83
CA ARG A 97 12.01 0.56 -0.10
C ARG A 97 13.27 0.01 0.54
N VAL A 98 13.35 -1.31 0.57
CA VAL A 98 14.50 -2.06 1.10
C VAL A 98 14.89 -3.19 0.14
N ASN A 99 16.11 -3.67 0.26
CA ASN A 99 16.52 -4.94 -0.34
C ASN A 99 15.78 -6.11 0.34
N ASP A 100 15.83 -7.28 -0.23
CA ASP A 100 15.16 -8.48 0.30
C ASP A 100 15.69 -8.93 1.68
N ASP A 101 16.88 -8.47 2.07
CA ASP A 101 17.51 -8.69 3.38
C ASP A 101 17.24 -7.56 4.41
N GLY A 102 16.52 -6.51 4.00
CA GLY A 102 16.20 -5.34 4.82
C GLY A 102 17.24 -4.22 4.77
N SER A 103 18.34 -4.38 4.07
CA SER A 103 19.30 -3.30 3.84
C SER A 103 18.71 -2.21 2.94
N VAL A 104 19.22 -0.98 3.08
CA VAL A 104 18.74 0.16 2.30
C VAL A 104 19.42 0.20 0.93
N PRO A 105 18.66 0.22 -0.19
CA PRO A 105 19.24 0.40 -1.52
C PRO A 105 19.96 1.75 -1.65
N ASP A 106 21.11 1.77 -2.30
CA ASP A 106 21.92 2.98 -2.56
C ASP A 106 21.27 3.96 -3.54
N THR A 107 20.21 3.54 -4.22
CA THR A 107 19.40 4.36 -5.14
C THR A 107 18.14 4.95 -4.49
N ASN A 108 17.99 4.87 -3.16
CA ASN A 108 16.84 5.47 -2.48
C ASN A 108 16.91 7.00 -2.50
N PRO A 109 15.76 7.69 -2.67
CA PRO A 109 15.74 9.13 -2.97
C PRO A 109 16.20 10.03 -1.82
N PHE A 110 16.10 9.57 -0.58
CA PHE A 110 16.44 10.36 0.61
C PHE A 110 17.74 9.90 1.28
N LEU A 111 18.52 9.05 0.61
CA LEU A 111 19.81 8.57 1.12
C LEU A 111 20.77 9.76 1.33
N GLY A 112 21.34 9.86 2.54
CA GLY A 112 22.25 10.94 2.89
C GLY A 112 21.59 12.31 3.15
N GLN A 113 20.26 12.43 3.01
CA GLN A 113 19.55 13.65 3.38
C GLN A 113 19.46 13.77 4.90
N LYS A 114 19.85 14.94 5.42
CA LYS A 114 19.73 15.27 6.85
C LYS A 114 18.26 15.20 7.28
N ASP A 115 18.01 14.64 8.47
CA ASP A 115 16.69 14.51 9.08
C ASP A 115 15.68 13.68 8.26
N ALA A 116 16.17 12.80 7.38
CA ALA A 116 15.36 11.83 6.64
C ALA A 116 15.83 10.40 6.92
N LEU A 117 14.87 9.48 7.03
CA LEU A 117 15.17 8.05 7.13
C LEU A 117 15.46 7.51 5.71
N PRO A 118 16.62 6.86 5.50
CA PRO A 118 17.11 6.53 4.15
C PRO A 118 16.29 5.46 3.43
N GLU A 119 15.51 4.66 4.17
CA GLU A 119 14.61 3.65 3.62
C GLU A 119 13.31 4.22 3.03
N ILE A 120 12.98 5.49 3.25
CA ILE A 120 11.78 6.12 2.68
C ILE A 120 11.91 6.24 1.17
N TRP A 121 10.85 5.84 0.45
CA TRP A 121 10.75 5.92 -1.00
C TRP A 121 9.76 6.99 -1.49
N SER A 122 8.60 7.15 -0.81
CA SER A 122 7.65 8.25 -0.99
C SER A 122 6.96 8.58 0.33
N TYR A 123 6.26 9.72 0.41
CA TYR A 123 5.67 10.21 1.63
C TYR A 123 4.36 10.97 1.40
N GLY A 124 3.69 11.38 2.48
CA GLY A 124 2.43 12.09 2.38
C GLY A 124 1.24 11.17 2.10
N HIS A 125 1.30 9.93 2.60
CA HIS A 125 0.24 8.92 2.48
C HIS A 125 -0.57 8.81 3.77
N ARG A 126 -1.81 8.29 3.65
CA ARG A 126 -2.67 8.04 4.80
C ARG A 126 -2.66 6.58 5.24
N ASN A 127 -3.36 5.71 4.55
CA ASN A 127 -3.46 4.29 4.91
C ASN A 127 -3.57 3.43 3.65
N MET A 128 -2.45 3.14 3.09
CA MET A 128 -2.30 2.40 1.83
C MET A 128 -2.67 0.93 2.03
N GLN A 129 -3.61 0.42 1.24
CA GLN A 129 -4.14 -0.93 1.34
C GLN A 129 -3.93 -1.78 0.08
N GLY A 130 -3.37 -1.23 -0.97
CA GLY A 130 -3.06 -1.95 -2.19
C GLY A 130 -1.81 -1.45 -2.89
N LEU A 131 -1.05 -2.39 -3.45
CA LEU A 131 0.06 -2.15 -4.35
C LEU A 131 -0.06 -3.12 -5.52
N ALA A 132 0.14 -2.64 -6.74
CA ALA A 132 0.21 -3.48 -7.93
C ALA A 132 1.27 -2.99 -8.90
N LEU A 133 1.96 -3.93 -9.53
CA LEU A 133 2.95 -3.66 -10.56
C LEU A 133 2.31 -3.89 -11.94
N GLY A 134 2.23 -2.84 -12.74
CA GLY A 134 1.60 -2.88 -14.06
C GLY A 134 2.58 -2.63 -15.19
N HIS A 135 2.11 -2.90 -16.42
CA HIS A 135 2.83 -2.63 -17.67
C HIS A 135 4.25 -3.20 -17.71
N GLY A 136 4.38 -4.48 -17.31
CA GLY A 136 5.69 -5.16 -17.29
C GLY A 136 6.66 -4.59 -16.23
N GLY A 137 6.10 -4.06 -15.14
CA GLY A 137 6.90 -3.53 -14.03
C GLY A 137 7.31 -2.06 -14.17
N LYS A 138 6.73 -1.34 -15.13
CA LYS A 138 7.07 0.06 -15.38
C LYS A 138 6.24 1.05 -14.56
N VAL A 139 5.08 0.63 -14.07
CA VAL A 139 4.14 1.47 -13.32
C VAL A 139 3.80 0.80 -12.00
N ILE A 140 3.92 1.53 -10.92
CA ILE A 140 3.52 1.09 -9.59
C ILE A 140 2.23 1.81 -9.24
N PHE A 141 1.16 1.03 -9.10
CA PHE A 141 -0.14 1.54 -8.64
C PHE A 141 -0.25 1.34 -7.13
N GLU A 142 -0.85 2.30 -6.48
CA GLU A 142 -1.14 2.29 -5.05
C GLU A 142 -2.55 2.82 -4.83
N HIS A 143 -3.30 2.23 -3.89
CA HIS A 143 -4.52 2.83 -3.38
C HIS A 143 -4.50 2.95 -1.86
N GLU A 144 -5.15 4.01 -1.37
CA GLU A 144 -5.24 4.28 0.04
C GLU A 144 -6.63 4.74 0.48
N HIS A 145 -6.92 4.50 1.76
CA HIS A 145 -8.13 5.01 2.38
C HIS A 145 -8.02 6.49 2.67
N GLY A 146 -8.97 7.26 2.19
CA GLY A 146 -9.27 8.60 2.69
C GLY A 146 -9.92 8.54 4.08
N PRO A 147 -10.24 9.71 4.67
CA PRO A 147 -11.03 9.76 5.90
C PRO A 147 -12.52 9.48 5.61
N LYS A 148 -13.40 10.43 5.77
CA LYS A 148 -14.80 10.29 5.31
C LYS A 148 -14.89 10.72 3.85
N GLY A 149 -14.79 9.76 2.93
CA GLY A 149 -14.56 9.98 1.50
C GLY A 149 -13.09 10.26 1.17
N GLY A 150 -12.77 10.41 -0.12
CA GLY A 150 -11.44 10.72 -0.60
C GLY A 150 -10.46 9.55 -0.55
N ASP A 151 -10.94 8.31 -0.72
CA ASP A 151 -10.05 7.19 -1.07
C ASP A 151 -9.39 7.48 -2.41
N GLU A 152 -8.14 7.10 -2.57
CA GLU A 152 -7.33 7.48 -3.73
C GLU A 152 -6.72 6.27 -4.43
N LEU A 153 -6.54 6.40 -5.74
CA LEU A 153 -5.67 5.56 -6.57
C LEU A 153 -4.56 6.43 -7.12
N ASN A 154 -3.33 6.06 -6.84
CA ASN A 154 -2.13 6.79 -7.18
C ASN A 154 -1.22 5.98 -8.12
N ILE A 155 -0.40 6.69 -8.91
CA ILE A 155 0.79 6.14 -9.56
C ILE A 155 1.99 6.58 -8.72
N LEU A 156 2.67 5.60 -8.10
CA LEU A 156 3.81 5.89 -7.24
C LEU A 156 5.09 6.20 -8.02
N LYS A 157 5.81 7.22 -7.55
CA LYS A 157 7.12 7.62 -8.04
C LYS A 157 8.06 7.89 -6.87
N SER A 158 9.33 7.63 -7.09
CA SER A 158 10.39 7.82 -6.10
C SER A 158 10.53 9.28 -5.68
N GLY A 159 10.66 9.55 -4.38
CA GLY A 159 10.93 10.86 -3.80
C GLY A 159 9.74 11.81 -3.72
N LEU A 160 8.54 11.42 -4.19
CA LEU A 160 7.41 12.34 -4.31
C LEU A 160 6.51 12.34 -3.07
N ASN A 161 5.80 13.49 -2.89
CA ASN A 161 4.84 13.76 -1.82
C ASN A 161 3.41 13.60 -2.33
N TYR A 162 2.61 12.73 -1.70
CA TYR A 162 1.21 12.44 -2.05
C TYR A 162 0.20 13.26 -1.25
N GLY A 163 0.68 14.20 -0.45
CA GLY A 163 -0.08 15.34 0.04
C GLY A 163 -0.82 15.16 1.35
N TRP A 164 -1.16 13.95 1.81
CA TRP A 164 -1.84 13.76 3.09
C TRP A 164 -1.02 14.29 4.27
N PRO A 165 -1.62 15.01 5.25
CA PRO A 165 -2.99 15.54 5.31
C PRO A 165 -3.11 16.99 4.80
N ALA A 166 -2.08 17.55 4.17
CA ALA A 166 -2.04 18.92 3.70
C ALA A 166 -3.00 19.19 2.53
N ILE A 167 -3.31 18.16 1.74
CA ILE A 167 -4.38 18.08 0.75
C ILE A 167 -5.19 16.81 0.96
N THR A 168 -6.49 16.84 0.67
CA THR A 168 -7.38 15.67 0.71
C THR A 168 -8.71 15.97 0.05
N TYR A 169 -9.35 14.94 -0.52
CA TYR A 169 -10.72 14.99 -1.05
C TYR A 169 -11.79 14.59 -0.02
N GLY A 170 -11.37 14.19 1.18
CA GLY A 170 -12.27 13.79 2.27
C GLY A 170 -12.31 14.80 3.42
N ILE A 171 -13.22 14.54 4.35
CA ILE A 171 -13.39 15.31 5.59
C ILE A 171 -13.18 14.40 6.80
N ASP A 172 -12.91 14.95 7.97
CA ASP A 172 -12.80 14.19 9.21
C ASP A 172 -14.08 13.42 9.53
N TYR A 173 -14.00 12.32 10.24
CA TYR A 173 -15.17 11.54 10.68
C TYR A 173 -16.13 12.33 11.56
N SER A 174 -15.65 13.34 12.27
CA SER A 174 -16.46 14.31 13.01
C SER A 174 -17.23 15.29 12.11
N GLY A 175 -16.93 15.34 10.81
CA GLY A 175 -17.45 16.31 9.86
C GLY A 175 -16.60 17.59 9.75
N ALA A 176 -15.52 17.70 10.52
CA ALA A 176 -14.62 18.84 10.44
C ALA A 176 -13.76 18.81 9.17
N MET A 177 -13.39 19.97 8.68
CA MET A 177 -12.43 20.09 7.58
C MET A 177 -11.03 19.70 8.06
N ILE A 178 -10.34 18.82 7.31
CA ILE A 178 -8.94 18.46 7.56
C ILE A 178 -8.02 19.46 6.86
N SER A 179 -8.28 19.73 5.59
CA SER A 179 -7.56 20.69 4.77
C SER A 179 -8.56 21.45 3.89
N PRO A 180 -8.37 22.75 3.66
CA PRO A 180 -9.15 23.49 2.66
C PRO A 180 -8.68 23.25 1.22
N PHE A 181 -7.61 22.46 1.05
CA PHE A 181 -6.97 22.22 -0.25
C PHE A 181 -7.16 20.78 -0.71
N THR A 182 -7.46 20.60 -1.98
CA THR A 182 -7.44 19.31 -2.69
C THR A 182 -6.17 19.15 -3.53
N GLU A 183 -5.49 20.26 -3.84
CA GLU A 183 -4.25 20.27 -4.60
C GLU A 183 -3.27 21.33 -4.09
N ARG A 184 -1.97 21.07 -4.19
CA ARG A 184 -0.89 22.04 -3.90
C ARG A 184 0.34 21.73 -4.73
N ALA A 185 1.08 22.78 -5.08
CA ALA A 185 2.36 22.63 -5.80
C ALA A 185 3.33 21.75 -5.01
N GLY A 186 3.98 20.80 -5.70
CA GLY A 186 4.91 19.84 -5.10
C GLY A 186 4.25 18.64 -4.42
N MET A 187 2.93 18.48 -4.58
CA MET A 187 2.17 17.32 -4.12
C MET A 187 1.50 16.65 -5.31
N GLU A 188 1.65 15.32 -5.41
CA GLU A 188 1.06 14.51 -6.48
C GLU A 188 -0.46 14.44 -6.32
N GLN A 189 -1.13 14.27 -7.45
CA GLN A 189 -2.57 14.10 -7.49
C GLN A 189 -2.92 12.66 -7.82
N PRO A 190 -3.98 12.09 -7.20
CA PRO A 190 -4.46 10.77 -7.54
C PRO A 190 -4.99 10.74 -8.98
N ILE A 191 -4.82 9.60 -9.65
CA ILE A 191 -5.41 9.36 -10.98
C ILE A 191 -6.91 9.05 -10.91
N LYS A 192 -7.40 8.74 -9.69
CA LYS A 192 -8.81 8.54 -9.34
C LYS A 192 -8.98 8.73 -7.84
N TYR A 193 -10.12 9.30 -7.43
CA TYR A 193 -10.56 9.32 -6.03
C TYR A 193 -12.06 8.99 -5.94
N TRP A 194 -12.51 8.57 -4.76
CA TRP A 194 -13.90 8.19 -4.50
C TRP A 194 -14.50 8.97 -3.34
N VAL A 195 -15.65 9.61 -3.60
CA VAL A 195 -16.52 10.24 -2.61
C VAL A 195 -17.96 9.85 -2.98
N PRO A 196 -18.63 9.06 -2.15
CA PRO A 196 -18.22 8.54 -0.84
C PRO A 196 -17.09 7.50 -0.91
N SER A 197 -16.49 7.19 0.26
CA SER A 197 -15.47 6.15 0.40
C SER A 197 -16.01 4.78 0.00
N ILE A 198 -15.19 4.01 -0.71
CA ILE A 198 -15.43 2.60 -1.05
C ILE A 198 -14.63 1.66 -0.14
N ALA A 199 -13.71 2.20 0.66
CA ALA A 199 -12.76 1.46 1.48
C ALA A 199 -12.02 0.38 0.67
N PRO A 200 -11.18 0.74 -0.30
CA PRO A 200 -10.47 -0.21 -1.16
C PRO A 200 -9.51 -1.06 -0.32
N SER A 201 -9.52 -2.38 -0.53
CA SER A 201 -8.85 -3.33 0.37
C SER A 201 -7.68 -4.07 -0.25
N SER A 202 -7.72 -4.32 -1.56
CA SER A 202 -6.67 -4.99 -2.31
C SER A 202 -6.76 -4.61 -3.79
N MET A 203 -5.67 -4.83 -4.51
CA MET A 203 -5.58 -4.48 -5.93
C MET A 203 -4.67 -5.45 -6.66
N VAL A 204 -5.01 -5.73 -7.92
CA VAL A 204 -4.17 -6.50 -8.83
C VAL A 204 -4.24 -5.90 -10.25
N PHE A 205 -3.11 -5.90 -10.95
CA PHE A 205 -3.06 -5.58 -12.37
C PHE A 205 -3.21 -6.88 -13.16
N TYR A 206 -4.16 -6.90 -14.11
CA TYR A 206 -4.46 -8.08 -14.89
C TYR A 206 -3.62 -8.12 -16.17
N ASP A 207 -2.77 -9.12 -16.31
CA ASP A 207 -1.86 -9.31 -17.46
C ASP A 207 -2.02 -10.69 -18.14
N LYS A 208 -3.02 -11.49 -17.72
CA LYS A 208 -3.27 -12.83 -18.23
C LYS A 208 -4.17 -12.85 -19.48
N ASP A 209 -4.26 -14.02 -20.12
CA ASP A 209 -4.96 -14.19 -21.38
C ASP A 209 -6.36 -14.83 -21.24
N MET A 210 -6.75 -15.32 -20.03
CA MET A 210 -8.07 -15.92 -19.80
C MET A 210 -9.21 -14.93 -20.14
N PHE A 211 -9.05 -13.66 -19.77
CA PHE A 211 -9.97 -12.57 -20.11
C PHE A 211 -9.26 -11.51 -20.96
N PRO A 212 -9.14 -11.70 -22.29
CA PRO A 212 -8.30 -10.84 -23.12
C PRO A 212 -8.70 -9.36 -23.10
N THR A 213 -9.99 -9.06 -22.95
CA THR A 213 -10.52 -7.68 -22.86
C THR A 213 -10.21 -6.99 -21.53
N TRP A 214 -9.75 -7.73 -20.53
CA TRP A 214 -9.36 -7.22 -19.22
C TRP A 214 -7.86 -6.96 -19.10
N LYS A 215 -7.08 -7.43 -20.07
CA LYS A 215 -5.63 -7.26 -20.08
C LYS A 215 -5.25 -5.77 -20.05
N GLY A 216 -4.36 -5.41 -19.12
CA GLY A 216 -3.98 -4.02 -18.90
C GLY A 216 -4.88 -3.23 -17.96
N ASN A 217 -5.88 -3.86 -17.34
CA ASN A 217 -6.78 -3.21 -16.40
C ASN A 217 -6.35 -3.48 -14.95
N LEU A 218 -6.73 -2.59 -14.04
CA LEU A 218 -6.65 -2.80 -12.59
C LEU A 218 -7.97 -3.35 -12.06
N PHE A 219 -7.87 -4.24 -11.08
CA PHE A 219 -9.01 -4.73 -10.30
C PHE A 219 -8.79 -4.36 -8.85
N LEU A 220 -9.78 -3.68 -8.26
CA LEU A 220 -9.82 -3.30 -6.85
C LEU A 220 -10.96 -4.00 -6.15
N SER A 221 -10.70 -4.54 -4.97
CA SER A 221 -11.75 -5.00 -4.07
C SER A 221 -12.12 -3.92 -3.06
N ALA A 222 -13.40 -3.82 -2.71
CA ALA A 222 -13.94 -2.80 -1.82
C ALA A 222 -14.69 -3.42 -0.64
N LEU A 223 -14.54 -2.81 0.55
CA LEU A 223 -15.13 -3.31 1.80
C LEU A 223 -16.55 -2.78 2.05
N VAL A 224 -16.83 -1.55 1.62
CA VAL A 224 -18.11 -0.89 1.96
C VAL A 224 -19.21 -1.28 0.99
N PRO A 225 -19.05 -1.14 -0.35
CA PRO A 225 -20.05 -1.67 -1.27
C PRO A 225 -20.07 -3.20 -1.34
N GLY A 226 -18.93 -3.85 -0.98
CA GLY A 226 -18.80 -5.29 -1.12
C GLY A 226 -18.70 -5.73 -2.57
N ASP A 227 -17.98 -4.95 -3.38
CA ASP A 227 -17.83 -5.15 -4.81
C ASP A 227 -16.36 -5.32 -5.23
N VAL A 228 -16.18 -5.64 -6.51
CA VAL A 228 -14.90 -5.54 -7.22
C VAL A 228 -15.05 -4.52 -8.34
N ARG A 229 -14.07 -3.63 -8.47
CA ARG A 229 -14.05 -2.60 -9.51
C ARG A 229 -12.95 -2.87 -10.51
N ARG A 230 -13.32 -2.91 -11.78
CA ARG A 230 -12.40 -2.96 -12.90
C ARG A 230 -12.15 -1.55 -13.42
N LEU A 231 -10.89 -1.12 -13.42
CA LEU A 231 -10.48 0.18 -13.92
C LEU A 231 -9.68 0.02 -15.22
N SER A 232 -10.16 0.65 -16.27
CA SER A 232 -9.42 0.76 -17.54
C SER A 232 -8.46 1.93 -17.46
N ILE A 233 -7.18 1.68 -17.76
CA ILE A 233 -6.10 2.68 -17.65
C ILE A 233 -5.54 2.97 -19.04
N SER A 234 -5.41 4.25 -19.40
CA SER A 234 -4.68 4.71 -20.58
C SER A 234 -3.92 5.99 -20.25
N ASP A 235 -2.65 6.07 -20.69
CA ASP A 235 -1.78 7.23 -20.51
C ASP A 235 -1.74 7.76 -19.06
N GLY A 236 -1.71 6.82 -18.08
CA GLY A 236 -1.68 7.15 -16.66
C GLY A 236 -2.98 7.72 -16.10
N LYS A 237 -4.10 7.56 -16.79
CA LYS A 237 -5.43 8.01 -16.35
C LYS A 237 -6.42 6.87 -16.33
N VAL A 238 -7.35 6.93 -15.40
CA VAL A 238 -8.53 6.05 -15.41
C VAL A 238 -9.50 6.57 -16.45
N ILE A 239 -9.75 5.77 -17.51
CA ILE A 239 -10.66 6.10 -18.61
C ILE A 239 -12.00 5.39 -18.50
N GLY A 240 -12.15 4.43 -17.60
CA GLY A 240 -13.40 3.70 -17.35
C GLY A 240 -13.35 3.00 -16.01
N GLU A 241 -14.52 2.88 -15.39
CA GLU A 241 -14.75 2.12 -14.16
C GLU A 241 -16.00 1.25 -14.35
N GLU A 242 -15.88 -0.03 -14.03
CA GLU A 242 -16.96 -1.00 -14.07
C GLU A 242 -17.03 -1.71 -12.73
N ILE A 243 -18.23 -1.81 -12.15
CA ILE A 243 -18.48 -2.56 -10.93
C ILE A 243 -18.81 -3.99 -11.31
N LEU A 244 -18.07 -4.92 -10.70
CA LEU A 244 -18.23 -6.36 -10.86
C LEU A 244 -18.57 -7.00 -9.51
N PHE A 245 -19.32 -8.08 -9.53
CA PHE A 245 -19.57 -8.91 -8.35
C PHE A 245 -20.13 -8.11 -7.17
N GLU A 246 -21.23 -7.40 -7.39
CA GLU A 246 -21.97 -6.71 -6.32
C GLU A 246 -22.48 -7.68 -5.25
N ASP A 247 -22.66 -7.19 -4.02
CA ASP A 247 -23.25 -7.92 -2.90
C ASP A 247 -22.46 -9.17 -2.42
N LEU A 248 -21.15 -9.23 -2.69
CA LEU A 248 -20.30 -10.31 -2.20
C LEU A 248 -19.99 -10.22 -0.70
N GLY A 249 -20.46 -9.18 -0.01
CA GLY A 249 -19.99 -8.83 1.32
C GLY A 249 -18.64 -8.12 1.28
N ARG A 250 -17.95 -8.02 2.40
CA ARG A 250 -16.68 -7.30 2.49
C ARG A 250 -15.56 -8.04 1.77
N VAL A 251 -15.25 -7.64 0.54
CA VAL A 251 -14.17 -8.26 -0.24
C VAL A 251 -12.83 -7.77 0.29
N ARG A 252 -12.07 -8.64 0.95
CA ARG A 252 -10.82 -8.30 1.64
C ARG A 252 -9.60 -8.37 0.73
N HIS A 253 -9.58 -9.32 -0.19
CA HIS A 253 -8.44 -9.54 -1.06
C HIS A 253 -8.85 -9.99 -2.44
N ILE A 254 -8.10 -9.56 -3.44
CA ILE A 254 -8.21 -10.01 -4.84
C ILE A 254 -6.81 -10.37 -5.33
N THR A 255 -6.71 -11.48 -6.05
CA THR A 255 -5.50 -11.88 -6.74
C THR A 255 -5.83 -12.60 -8.05
N VAL A 256 -4.84 -12.76 -8.92
CA VAL A 256 -4.93 -13.52 -10.16
C VAL A 256 -4.22 -14.85 -9.98
N ASP A 257 -4.91 -15.95 -10.29
CA ASP A 257 -4.32 -17.29 -10.26
C ASP A 257 -3.45 -17.54 -11.51
N LEU A 258 -2.74 -18.66 -11.51
CA LEU A 258 -1.82 -19.03 -12.58
C LEU A 258 -2.52 -19.18 -13.94
N ASP A 259 -3.76 -19.69 -13.95
CA ASP A 259 -4.58 -19.85 -15.14
C ASP A 259 -5.23 -18.53 -15.64
N GLY A 260 -5.15 -17.45 -14.84
CA GLY A 260 -5.75 -16.15 -15.14
C GLY A 260 -7.12 -15.92 -14.52
N SER A 261 -7.63 -16.85 -13.70
CA SER A 261 -8.86 -16.62 -12.92
C SER A 261 -8.62 -15.60 -11.79
N LEU A 262 -9.68 -14.88 -11.41
CA LEU A 262 -9.67 -13.98 -10.26
C LEU A 262 -10.09 -14.74 -9.00
N LEU A 263 -9.25 -14.69 -7.97
CA LEU A 263 -9.55 -15.25 -6.65
C LEU A 263 -9.91 -14.11 -5.70
N LEU A 264 -11.03 -14.25 -5.01
CA LEU A 264 -11.54 -13.28 -4.03
C LEU A 264 -11.60 -13.92 -2.66
N ALA A 265 -11.19 -13.17 -1.63
CA ALA A 265 -11.40 -13.52 -0.23
C ALA A 265 -12.29 -12.48 0.44
N THR A 266 -13.30 -12.94 1.19
CA THR A 266 -14.24 -12.07 1.91
C THR A 266 -14.05 -12.19 3.41
N ASP A 267 -14.43 -11.15 4.15
CA ASP A 267 -14.59 -11.20 5.60
C ASP A 267 -15.95 -11.82 5.88
N GLY A 268 -16.01 -13.11 6.16
CA GLY A 268 -17.07 -13.97 6.64
C GLY A 268 -18.51 -13.64 6.31
#